data_969359a3baa28e358bd6b169bd7a16d5
#
_entry.id   969359a3baa28e358bd6b169bd7a16d5
#
_cell.length_a   1.000
_cell.length_b   1.000
_cell.length_c   1.000
_cell.angle_alpha   90.00
_cell.angle_beta   90.00
_cell.angle_gamma   90.00
#
_symmetry.space_group_name_H-M   'P 1'
#
loop_
_entity.id
_entity.type
_entity.pdbx_description
1 polymer ?
#
loop_
_entity_poly.entity_id
_entity_poly.type
_entity_poly.pdbx_seq_one_letter_code
_entity_poly.pdbx_strand_id
1 'polypeptide(L)'
;MKPYIVGRTFDWVFFLAAPMWALSLGVLLSGRDVDFFSGVMIHAHLVAVVFRSHGNPAIRKLYPIRFFVVPVVLWLAIVVSPWVAVMSTVVATFWDVWHSGAQTFGFARIYERNAGTPPELGRRLDFWLQQVLYAGPILAGATLMDHVDSFDGFTSVGDTFFSAVPARVESHARYLTYGVLVVGTALVIAYVVTYWRLARRGEWKPPWLKIWLVASTGFVSIYTWAFNSWGQAFLIMNLFHAVQYLALVWAMEGKRIAKTIRLPSRVTLGFYLASVLAYGIAVQALDADITVLWAITMVVSLMHFWYDAFVWSVRRAQV
;
A
#
# COMPACT_ATOMS: atom_id res chain seq x y z
N MET A 1 -9.74 0.61 27.34
CA MET A 1 -9.57 0.05 25.98
C MET A 1 -8.12 -0.36 25.81
N LYS A 2 -7.82 -1.43 25.08
CA LYS A 2 -6.43 -1.81 24.79
C LYS A 2 -5.88 -0.88 23.70
N PRO A 3 -4.70 -0.25 23.87
CA PRO A 3 -4.17 0.71 22.88
C PRO A 3 -3.70 0.05 21.58
N TYR A 4 -3.43 -1.25 21.60
CA TYR A 4 -2.90 -2.03 20.48
C TYR A 4 -4.01 -2.63 19.62
N ILE A 5 -3.70 -2.91 18.36
CA ILE A 5 -4.63 -3.55 17.39
C ILE A 5 -4.77 -5.03 17.75
N VAL A 6 -3.65 -5.73 17.91
CA VAL A 6 -3.60 -7.16 18.25
C VAL A 6 -3.02 -7.34 19.65
N GLY A 7 -1.86 -6.78 19.90
CA GLY A 7 -1.15 -6.85 21.17
C GLY A 7 0.21 -6.18 21.09
N ARG A 8 0.81 -5.86 22.26
CA ARG A 8 2.03 -5.06 22.34
C ARG A 8 3.15 -5.59 21.45
N THR A 9 3.55 -6.81 21.63
CA THR A 9 4.67 -7.40 20.86
C THR A 9 4.35 -7.51 19.38
N PHE A 10 3.13 -7.96 19.03
CA PHE A 10 2.71 -8.11 17.64
C PHE A 10 2.70 -6.77 16.91
N ASP A 11 2.08 -5.75 17.50
CA ASP A 11 1.97 -4.43 16.89
C ASP A 11 3.35 -3.78 16.71
N TRP A 12 4.24 -3.92 17.71
CA TRP A 12 5.60 -3.39 17.58
C TRP A 12 6.38 -4.08 16.48
N VAL A 13 6.35 -5.40 16.38
CA VAL A 13 7.11 -6.14 15.36
C VAL A 13 6.56 -5.88 13.97
N PHE A 14 5.26 -5.99 13.78
CA PHE A 14 4.67 -6.03 12.43
C PHE A 14 4.10 -4.70 11.95
N PHE A 15 3.75 -3.76 12.82
CA PHE A 15 3.14 -2.51 12.42
C PHE A 15 4.02 -1.30 12.72
N LEU A 16 4.52 -1.16 13.94
CA LEU A 16 5.17 0.07 14.40
C LEU A 16 6.65 0.16 14.04
N ALA A 17 7.40 -0.94 14.17
CA ALA A 17 8.82 -1.00 13.83
C ALA A 17 9.06 -1.45 12.38
N ALA A 18 8.04 -1.92 11.67
CA ALA A 18 8.15 -2.42 10.30
C ALA A 18 8.86 -1.43 9.35
N PRO A 19 8.55 -0.12 9.33
CA PRO A 19 9.26 0.82 8.48
C PRO A 19 10.77 0.87 8.76
N MET A 20 11.15 0.86 10.05
CA MET A 20 12.55 0.99 10.47
C MET A 20 13.38 -0.27 10.16
N TRP A 21 12.85 -1.47 10.43
CA TRP A 21 13.58 -2.68 10.08
C TRP A 21 13.58 -2.95 8.56
N ALA A 22 12.55 -2.55 7.81
CA ALA A 22 12.57 -2.61 6.36
C ALA A 22 13.64 -1.67 5.77
N LEU A 23 13.78 -0.46 6.32
CA LEU A 23 14.87 0.44 5.98
C LEU A 23 16.24 -0.20 6.25
N SER A 24 16.43 -0.80 7.44
CA SER A 24 17.67 -1.46 7.78
C SER A 24 18.02 -2.62 6.84
N LEU A 25 17.03 -3.44 6.49
CA LEU A 25 17.21 -4.53 5.52
C LEU A 25 17.51 -3.99 4.12
N GLY A 26 16.78 -2.98 3.64
CA GLY A 26 16.98 -2.41 2.33
C GLY A 26 18.35 -1.73 2.16
N VAL A 27 18.91 -1.18 3.24
CA VAL A 27 20.29 -0.64 3.23
C VAL A 27 21.36 -1.76 3.22
N LEU A 28 21.07 -2.89 3.87
CA LEU A 28 22.00 -4.01 3.97
C LEU A 28 21.98 -4.94 2.74
N LEU A 29 20.84 -5.02 2.05
CA LEU A 29 20.67 -5.87 0.88
C LEU A 29 20.97 -5.08 -0.40
N SER A 30 21.63 -5.71 -1.37
CA SER A 30 21.92 -5.10 -2.67
C SER A 30 21.99 -6.18 -3.76
N GLY A 31 21.72 -5.78 -5.03
CA GLY A 31 21.89 -6.63 -6.19
C GLY A 31 20.62 -7.37 -6.65
N ARG A 32 20.79 -8.33 -7.56
CA ARG A 32 19.70 -9.04 -8.26
C ARG A 32 18.73 -9.77 -7.30
N ASP A 33 19.24 -10.26 -6.16
CA ASP A 33 18.42 -10.99 -5.18
C ASP A 33 17.39 -10.08 -4.54
N VAL A 34 17.68 -8.78 -4.44
CA VAL A 34 16.78 -7.75 -3.92
C VAL A 34 15.53 -7.62 -4.81
N ASP A 35 15.72 -7.56 -6.13
CA ASP A 35 14.62 -7.39 -7.07
C ASP A 35 13.68 -8.59 -7.04
N PHE A 36 14.24 -9.80 -7.05
CA PHE A 36 13.45 -11.03 -6.94
C PHE A 36 12.68 -11.10 -5.61
N PHE A 37 13.36 -10.87 -4.48
CA PHE A 37 12.73 -10.90 -3.17
C PHE A 37 11.63 -9.83 -3.03
N SER A 38 11.90 -8.63 -3.52
CA SER A 38 10.95 -7.52 -3.55
C SER A 38 9.70 -7.89 -4.32
N GLY A 39 9.86 -8.39 -5.53
CA GLY A 39 8.76 -8.82 -6.37
C GLY A 39 7.93 -9.94 -5.74
N VAL A 40 8.57 -10.95 -5.13
CA VAL A 40 7.87 -12.02 -4.40
C VAL A 40 7.03 -11.46 -3.26
N MET A 41 7.58 -10.55 -2.45
CA MET A 41 6.86 -9.96 -1.31
C MET A 41 5.70 -9.09 -1.75
N ILE A 42 5.88 -8.31 -2.82
CA ILE A 42 4.82 -7.48 -3.39
C ILE A 42 3.65 -8.35 -3.87
N HIS A 43 3.90 -9.35 -4.69
CA HIS A 43 2.83 -10.19 -5.19
C HIS A 43 2.18 -11.05 -4.10
N ALA A 44 2.96 -11.50 -3.11
CA ALA A 44 2.43 -12.22 -1.95
C ALA A 44 1.42 -11.37 -1.14
N HIS A 45 1.71 -10.07 -0.91
CA HIS A 45 0.76 -9.24 -0.17
C HIS A 45 -0.48 -8.88 -1.01
N LEU A 46 -0.31 -8.65 -2.30
CA LEU A 46 -1.43 -8.33 -3.20
C LEU A 46 -2.47 -9.45 -3.22
N VAL A 47 -2.02 -10.71 -3.34
CA VAL A 47 -2.95 -11.85 -3.35
C VAL A 47 -3.59 -12.13 -1.99
N ALA A 48 -2.98 -11.69 -0.89
CA ALA A 48 -3.47 -11.97 0.46
C ALA A 48 -4.88 -11.41 0.72
N VAL A 49 -5.31 -10.37 -0.01
CA VAL A 49 -6.68 -9.84 0.05
C VAL A 49 -7.74 -10.90 -0.22
N VAL A 50 -7.41 -11.96 -0.97
CA VAL A 50 -8.33 -13.06 -1.29
C VAL A 50 -8.83 -13.76 -0.03
N PHE A 51 -8.00 -13.91 1.00
CA PHE A 51 -8.42 -14.50 2.28
C PHE A 51 -9.50 -13.67 2.99
N ARG A 52 -9.52 -12.36 2.77
CA ARG A 52 -10.53 -11.45 3.31
C ARG A 52 -11.73 -11.32 2.39
N SER A 53 -11.53 -11.07 1.11
CA SER A 53 -12.59 -10.83 0.14
C SER A 53 -13.38 -12.10 -0.22
N HIS A 54 -12.69 -13.11 -0.72
CA HIS A 54 -13.28 -14.36 -1.19
C HIS A 54 -13.40 -15.41 -0.08
N GLY A 55 -12.39 -15.48 0.79
CA GLY A 55 -12.33 -16.44 1.89
C GLY A 55 -13.31 -16.12 3.03
N ASN A 56 -13.80 -14.89 3.19
CA ASN A 56 -14.75 -14.50 4.22
C ASN A 56 -16.20 -14.47 3.68
N PRO A 57 -17.06 -15.47 4.03
CA PRO A 57 -18.42 -15.50 3.51
C PRO A 57 -19.27 -14.27 3.84
N ALA A 58 -19.03 -13.64 5.01
CA ALA A 58 -19.75 -12.44 5.40
C ALA A 58 -19.41 -11.24 4.51
N ILE A 59 -18.12 -11.05 4.19
CA ILE A 59 -17.65 -10.00 3.28
C ILE A 59 -18.04 -10.33 1.84
N ARG A 60 -17.84 -11.59 1.40
CA ARG A 60 -18.15 -12.05 0.04
C ARG A 60 -19.61 -11.81 -0.35
N LYS A 61 -20.54 -12.07 0.56
CA LYS A 61 -21.98 -11.86 0.32
C LYS A 61 -22.38 -10.40 0.14
N LEU A 62 -21.59 -9.46 0.67
CA LEU A 62 -21.88 -8.02 0.55
C LEU A 62 -21.58 -7.48 -0.86
N TYR A 63 -20.64 -8.08 -1.57
CA TYR A 63 -20.11 -7.51 -2.82
C TYR A 63 -19.87 -8.57 -3.91
N PRO A 64 -20.83 -9.47 -4.23
CA PRO A 64 -20.60 -10.61 -5.13
C PRO A 64 -20.17 -10.18 -6.55
N ILE A 65 -20.79 -9.15 -7.11
CA ILE A 65 -20.42 -8.63 -8.43
C ILE A 65 -18.98 -8.10 -8.44
N ARG A 66 -18.59 -7.37 -7.40
CA ARG A 66 -17.23 -6.79 -7.30
C ARG A 66 -16.15 -7.86 -7.23
N PHE A 67 -16.43 -9.00 -6.58
CA PHE A 67 -15.46 -10.05 -6.39
C PHE A 67 -15.39 -11.07 -7.54
N PHE A 68 -16.49 -11.28 -8.27
CA PHE A 68 -16.52 -12.33 -9.29
C PHE A 68 -16.68 -11.80 -10.71
N VAL A 69 -17.45 -10.74 -10.92
CA VAL A 69 -17.71 -10.23 -12.27
C VAL A 69 -16.64 -9.23 -12.70
N VAL A 70 -16.35 -8.24 -11.83
CA VAL A 70 -15.41 -7.16 -12.19
C VAL A 70 -14.01 -7.67 -12.51
N PRO A 71 -13.39 -8.60 -11.74
CA PRO A 71 -12.07 -9.13 -12.08
C PRO A 71 -12.03 -9.82 -13.45
N VAL A 72 -13.07 -10.58 -13.79
CA VAL A 72 -13.15 -11.29 -15.09
C VAL A 72 -13.29 -10.29 -16.22
N VAL A 73 -14.17 -9.28 -16.08
CA VAL A 73 -14.35 -8.24 -17.11
C VAL A 73 -13.06 -7.45 -17.30
N LEU A 74 -12.37 -7.09 -16.22
CA LEU A 74 -11.11 -6.36 -16.30
C LEU A 74 -10.02 -7.22 -16.96
N TRP A 75 -9.91 -8.48 -16.59
CA TRP A 75 -8.97 -9.41 -17.20
C TRP A 75 -9.20 -9.53 -18.72
N LEU A 76 -10.44 -9.73 -19.15
CA LEU A 76 -10.80 -9.77 -20.58
C LEU A 76 -10.43 -8.46 -21.27
N ALA A 77 -10.73 -7.31 -20.66
CA ALA A 77 -10.43 -6.00 -21.23
C ALA A 77 -8.91 -5.79 -21.42
N ILE A 78 -8.08 -6.22 -20.44
CA ILE A 78 -6.62 -6.14 -20.52
C ILE A 78 -6.09 -7.08 -21.62
N VAL A 79 -6.60 -8.31 -21.72
CA VAL A 79 -6.13 -9.28 -22.72
C VAL A 79 -6.49 -8.85 -24.15
N VAL A 80 -7.67 -8.25 -24.33
CA VAL A 80 -8.18 -7.91 -25.68
C VAL A 80 -7.69 -6.53 -26.17
N SER A 81 -7.41 -5.60 -25.25
CA SER A 81 -7.07 -4.22 -25.61
C SER A 81 -5.68 -3.83 -25.10
N PRO A 82 -4.67 -3.70 -25.97
CA PRO A 82 -3.35 -3.19 -25.58
C PRO A 82 -3.41 -1.81 -24.92
N TRP A 83 -4.35 -0.96 -25.33
CA TRP A 83 -4.56 0.35 -24.70
C TRP A 83 -5.01 0.23 -23.24
N VAL A 84 -5.94 -0.70 -22.93
CA VAL A 84 -6.37 -0.99 -21.57
C VAL A 84 -5.22 -1.60 -20.76
N ALA A 85 -4.39 -2.44 -21.36
CA ALA A 85 -3.21 -3.02 -20.73
C ALA A 85 -2.23 -1.93 -20.28
N VAL A 86 -1.85 -1.02 -21.16
CA VAL A 86 -0.94 0.11 -20.84
C VAL A 86 -1.57 1.02 -19.78
N MET A 87 -2.85 1.39 -19.94
CA MET A 87 -3.55 2.22 -18.95
C MET A 87 -3.59 1.52 -17.57
N SER A 88 -3.79 0.21 -17.54
CA SER A 88 -3.80 -0.56 -16.28
C SER A 88 -2.46 -0.50 -15.56
N THR A 89 -1.33 -0.53 -16.28
CA THR A 89 0.02 -0.37 -15.71
C THR A 89 0.17 1.01 -15.08
N VAL A 90 -0.16 2.07 -15.81
CA VAL A 90 -0.08 3.44 -15.30
C VAL A 90 -0.96 3.62 -14.06
N VAL A 91 -2.22 3.16 -14.13
CA VAL A 91 -3.13 3.24 -12.99
C VAL A 91 -2.59 2.46 -11.79
N ALA A 92 -2.05 1.26 -12.00
CA ALA A 92 -1.47 0.46 -10.92
C ALA A 92 -0.31 1.17 -10.25
N THR A 93 0.62 1.78 -11.01
CA THR A 93 1.77 2.52 -10.49
C THR A 93 1.35 3.65 -9.54
N PHE A 94 0.41 4.51 -9.97
CA PHE A 94 -0.01 5.64 -9.13
C PHE A 94 -1.00 5.24 -8.03
N TRP A 95 -1.81 4.22 -8.27
CA TRP A 95 -2.74 3.72 -7.25
C TRP A 95 -2.01 3.02 -6.12
N ASP A 96 -0.90 2.34 -6.38
CA ASP A 96 -0.04 1.75 -5.34
C ASP A 96 0.43 2.80 -4.33
N VAL A 97 0.92 3.94 -4.82
CA VAL A 97 1.34 5.07 -3.96
C VAL A 97 0.18 5.57 -3.09
N TRP A 98 -0.98 5.78 -3.70
CA TRP A 98 -2.19 6.22 -2.99
C TRP A 98 -2.65 5.18 -1.96
N HIS A 99 -2.65 3.91 -2.33
CA HIS A 99 -3.04 2.78 -1.50
C HIS A 99 -2.12 2.62 -0.28
N SER A 100 -0.83 2.73 -0.48
CA SER A 100 0.17 2.65 0.59
C SER A 100 0.00 3.76 1.64
N GLY A 101 -0.24 5.00 1.19
CA GLY A 101 -0.60 6.10 2.07
C GLY A 101 -1.92 5.87 2.82
N ALA A 102 -2.93 5.30 2.13
CA ALA A 102 -4.22 4.97 2.74
C ALA A 102 -4.13 3.83 3.76
N GLN A 103 -3.25 2.84 3.58
CA GLN A 103 -3.00 1.80 4.58
C GLN A 103 -2.43 2.39 5.87
N THR A 104 -1.40 3.23 5.78
CA THR A 104 -0.82 3.90 6.96
C THR A 104 -1.85 4.79 7.66
N PHE A 105 -2.66 5.53 6.90
CA PHE A 105 -3.80 6.26 7.44
C PHE A 105 -4.77 5.33 8.19
N GLY A 106 -5.11 4.18 7.63
CA GLY A 106 -5.99 3.18 8.27
C GLY A 106 -5.47 2.73 9.64
N PHE A 107 -4.21 2.32 9.72
CA PHE A 107 -3.56 1.95 10.99
C PHE A 107 -3.55 3.10 11.99
N ALA A 108 -3.19 4.29 11.54
CA ALA A 108 -3.19 5.50 12.40
C ALA A 108 -4.56 5.77 13.00
N ARG A 109 -5.65 5.61 12.21
CA ARG A 109 -7.03 5.77 12.69
C ARG A 109 -7.47 4.69 13.68
N ILE A 110 -6.99 3.45 13.52
CA ILE A 110 -7.27 2.38 14.49
C ILE A 110 -6.62 2.71 15.84
N TYR A 111 -5.34 3.10 15.86
CA TYR A 111 -4.65 3.51 17.09
C TYR A 111 -5.33 4.70 17.77
N GLU A 112 -5.80 5.66 16.99
CA GLU A 112 -6.48 6.85 17.50
C GLU A 112 -7.85 6.52 18.10
N ARG A 113 -8.64 5.66 17.45
CA ARG A 113 -9.89 5.13 18.00
C ARG A 113 -9.65 4.37 19.30
N ASN A 114 -8.61 3.54 19.35
CA ASN A 114 -8.25 2.77 20.53
C ASN A 114 -7.80 3.67 21.70
N ALA A 115 -7.30 4.85 21.42
CA ALA A 115 -6.99 5.89 22.41
C ALA A 115 -8.21 6.72 22.84
N GLY A 116 -9.39 6.46 22.27
CA GLY A 116 -10.65 7.13 22.62
C GLY A 116 -10.95 8.41 21.83
N THR A 117 -10.20 8.69 20.75
CA THR A 117 -10.47 9.86 19.89
C THR A 117 -11.73 9.62 19.04
N PRO A 118 -12.62 10.63 18.91
CA PRO A 118 -13.78 10.54 18.03
C PRO A 118 -13.39 10.24 16.57
N PRO A 119 -14.15 9.39 15.85
CA PRO A 119 -13.77 8.92 14.51
C PRO A 119 -13.61 10.01 13.44
N GLU A 120 -14.29 11.14 13.60
CA GLU A 120 -14.25 12.23 12.60
C GLU A 120 -13.22 13.32 12.95
N LEU A 121 -12.70 13.34 14.20
CA LEU A 121 -11.75 14.36 14.63
C LEU A 121 -10.44 14.24 13.82
N GLY A 122 -10.07 15.29 13.10
CA GLY A 122 -8.84 15.38 12.33
C GLY A 122 -8.74 14.43 11.10
N ARG A 123 -9.79 13.62 10.81
CA ARG A 123 -9.75 12.54 9.83
C ARG A 123 -9.27 12.97 8.43
N ARG A 124 -9.76 14.11 7.91
CA ARG A 124 -9.35 14.61 6.59
C ARG A 124 -7.90 15.08 6.61
N LEU A 125 -7.48 15.70 7.69
CA LEU A 125 -6.11 16.20 7.84
C LEU A 125 -5.12 15.04 7.97
N ASP A 126 -5.46 13.99 8.73
CA ASP A 126 -4.68 12.75 8.80
C ASP A 126 -4.52 12.09 7.43
N PHE A 127 -5.63 12.02 6.68
CA PHE A 127 -5.61 11.40 5.34
C PHE A 127 -4.67 12.14 4.39
N TRP A 128 -4.81 13.46 4.28
CA TRP A 128 -3.98 14.24 3.38
C TRP A 128 -2.51 14.30 3.81
N LEU A 129 -2.25 14.30 5.13
CA LEU A 129 -0.87 14.18 5.60
C LEU A 129 -0.23 12.89 5.12
N GLN A 130 -0.91 11.74 5.24
CA GLN A 130 -0.36 10.47 4.75
C GLN A 130 -0.13 10.48 3.24
N GLN A 131 -1.08 11.01 2.46
CA GLN A 131 -0.89 11.11 1.01
C GLN A 131 0.31 12.00 0.64
N VAL A 132 0.50 13.12 1.32
CA VAL A 132 1.65 14.01 1.08
C VAL A 132 2.96 13.38 1.54
N LEU A 133 2.96 12.61 2.63
CA LEU A 133 4.17 11.91 3.08
C LEU A 133 4.58 10.75 2.17
N TYR A 134 3.66 10.20 1.36
CA TYR A 134 3.97 9.17 0.36
C TYR A 134 4.24 9.76 -1.03
N ALA A 135 3.30 10.50 -1.59
CA ALA A 135 3.42 11.04 -2.94
C ALA A 135 4.39 12.23 -3.03
N GLY A 136 4.50 13.05 -1.98
CA GLY A 136 5.38 14.21 -1.98
C GLY A 136 6.85 13.87 -2.24
N PRO A 137 7.46 12.92 -1.50
CA PRO A 137 8.84 12.51 -1.71
C PRO A 137 9.12 11.97 -3.11
N ILE A 138 8.14 11.28 -3.72
CA ILE A 138 8.22 10.82 -5.12
C ILE A 138 8.22 12.03 -6.06
N LEU A 139 7.24 12.93 -5.93
CA LEU A 139 7.10 14.10 -6.81
C LEU A 139 8.26 15.08 -6.71
N ALA A 140 8.97 15.12 -5.59
CA ALA A 140 10.08 16.02 -5.34
C ALA A 140 11.46 15.34 -5.42
N GLY A 141 11.53 14.03 -5.56
CA GLY A 141 12.70 13.23 -5.30
C GLY A 141 13.27 12.47 -6.49
N ALA A 142 14.21 11.57 -6.19
CA ALA A 142 15.00 10.83 -7.16
C ALA A 142 14.17 9.85 -8.01
N THR A 143 13.05 9.33 -7.46
CA THR A 143 12.24 8.29 -8.13
C THR A 143 11.08 8.83 -8.95
N LEU A 144 11.00 10.16 -9.18
CA LEU A 144 9.91 10.76 -9.97
C LEU A 144 9.82 10.16 -11.36
N MET A 145 10.94 10.11 -12.08
CA MET A 145 10.94 9.65 -13.46
C MET A 145 10.61 8.17 -13.56
N ASP A 146 11.11 7.33 -12.65
CA ASP A 146 10.78 5.91 -12.64
C ASP A 146 9.26 5.63 -12.51
N HIS A 147 8.52 6.48 -11.79
CA HIS A 147 7.05 6.38 -11.72
C HIS A 147 6.38 6.88 -13.02
N VAL A 148 6.93 7.93 -13.62
CA VAL A 148 6.34 8.56 -14.80
C VAL A 148 6.66 7.80 -16.08
N ASP A 149 7.77 7.06 -16.12
CA ASP A 149 8.17 6.22 -17.26
C ASP A 149 7.14 5.14 -17.63
N SER A 150 6.24 4.79 -16.69
CA SER A 150 5.08 3.92 -17.00
C SER A 150 4.21 4.45 -18.16
N PHE A 151 4.22 5.76 -18.42
CA PHE A 151 3.52 6.39 -19.55
C PHE A 151 4.17 6.11 -20.90
N ASP A 152 5.45 5.72 -20.95
CA ASP A 152 6.13 5.39 -22.21
C ASP A 152 5.49 4.21 -22.93
N GLY A 153 4.82 3.33 -22.17
CA GLY A 153 4.02 2.24 -22.72
C GLY A 153 2.99 2.67 -23.74
N PHE A 154 2.49 3.92 -23.68
CA PHE A 154 1.52 4.45 -24.64
C PHE A 154 2.10 4.62 -26.05
N THR A 155 3.42 4.68 -26.20
CA THR A 155 4.09 4.65 -27.51
C THR A 155 3.75 3.36 -28.28
N SER A 156 3.66 2.22 -27.60
CA SER A 156 3.37 0.93 -28.22
C SER A 156 1.96 0.83 -28.81
N VAL A 157 1.06 1.69 -28.36
CA VAL A 157 -0.34 1.77 -28.83
C VAL A 157 -0.62 3.00 -29.70
N GLY A 158 0.46 3.70 -30.13
CA GLY A 158 0.38 4.82 -31.05
C GLY A 158 -0.15 6.12 -30.45
N ASP A 159 -0.19 6.24 -29.12
CA ASP A 159 -0.62 7.46 -28.44
C ASP A 159 0.53 8.45 -28.27
N THR A 160 0.35 9.68 -28.74
CA THR A 160 1.36 10.75 -28.65
C THR A 160 1.14 11.71 -27.49
N PHE A 161 -0.07 11.72 -26.93
CA PHE A 161 -0.41 12.62 -25.84
C PHE A 161 0.11 12.11 -24.49
N PHE A 162 -0.24 10.88 -24.14
CA PHE A 162 0.20 10.27 -22.88
C PHE A 162 1.67 9.87 -22.91
N SER A 163 2.20 9.43 -24.05
CA SER A 163 3.62 9.14 -24.23
C SER A 163 4.52 10.36 -24.12
N ALA A 164 3.98 11.58 -24.24
CA ALA A 164 4.73 12.83 -24.02
C ALA A 164 4.80 13.23 -22.53
N VAL A 165 4.10 12.54 -21.62
CA VAL A 165 4.04 12.90 -20.20
C VAL A 165 5.43 12.86 -19.54
N PRO A 166 6.30 11.83 -19.71
CA PRO A 166 7.63 11.81 -19.12
C PRO A 166 8.45 13.06 -19.47
N ALA A 167 8.58 13.39 -20.73
CA ALA A 167 9.34 14.57 -21.17
C ALA A 167 8.79 15.90 -20.61
N ARG A 168 7.46 16.01 -20.48
CA ARG A 168 6.83 17.18 -19.87
C ARG A 168 7.09 17.28 -18.38
N VAL A 169 7.03 16.15 -17.67
CA VAL A 169 7.31 16.10 -16.24
C VAL A 169 8.77 16.41 -15.98
N GLU A 170 9.69 15.82 -16.73
CA GLU A 170 11.13 16.09 -16.64
C GLU A 170 11.43 17.58 -16.78
N SER A 171 10.87 18.22 -17.82
CA SER A 171 11.07 19.67 -18.06
C SER A 171 10.53 20.58 -16.94
N HIS A 172 9.62 20.07 -16.08
CA HIS A 172 9.00 20.82 -14.99
C HIS A 172 9.35 20.26 -13.61
N ALA A 173 10.20 19.24 -13.49
CA ALA A 173 10.51 18.55 -12.23
C ALA A 173 10.93 19.50 -11.11
N ARG A 174 11.73 20.52 -11.44
CA ARG A 174 12.15 21.55 -10.47
C ARG A 174 10.98 22.33 -9.86
N TYR A 175 9.96 22.65 -10.65
CA TYR A 175 8.77 23.35 -10.16
C TYR A 175 7.90 22.42 -9.29
N LEU A 176 7.83 21.13 -9.65
CA LEU A 176 7.17 20.12 -8.82
C LEU A 176 7.86 20.02 -7.45
N THR A 177 9.18 19.94 -7.42
CA THR A 177 9.97 19.92 -6.18
C THR A 177 9.65 21.13 -5.29
N TYR A 178 9.70 22.36 -5.85
CA TYR A 178 9.36 23.55 -5.07
C TYR A 178 7.89 23.56 -4.60
N GLY A 179 6.97 23.14 -5.47
CA GLY A 179 5.56 23.05 -5.13
C GLY A 179 5.32 22.09 -3.94
N VAL A 180 5.94 20.91 -4.00
CA VAL A 180 5.85 19.91 -2.92
C VAL A 180 6.47 20.43 -1.61
N LEU A 181 7.64 21.07 -1.67
CA LEU A 181 8.29 21.62 -0.48
C LEU A 181 7.43 22.70 0.17
N VAL A 182 6.85 23.61 -0.62
CA VAL A 182 5.99 24.68 -0.06
C VAL A 182 4.67 24.13 0.47
N VAL A 183 3.94 23.38 -0.36
CA VAL A 183 2.61 22.87 0.00
C VAL A 183 2.71 21.80 1.09
N GLY A 184 3.68 20.89 0.97
CA GLY A 184 3.91 19.84 1.96
C GLY A 184 4.30 20.39 3.32
N THR A 185 5.24 21.36 3.36
CA THR A 185 5.63 22.03 4.61
C THR A 185 4.45 22.77 5.22
N ALA A 186 3.68 23.52 4.43
CA ALA A 186 2.49 24.22 4.92
C ALA A 186 1.47 23.25 5.52
N LEU A 187 1.24 22.09 4.88
CA LEU A 187 0.34 21.06 5.39
C LEU A 187 0.85 20.44 6.70
N VAL A 188 2.14 20.14 6.81
CA VAL A 188 2.75 19.62 8.05
C VAL A 188 2.62 20.63 9.17
N ILE A 189 2.89 21.91 8.94
CA ILE A 189 2.70 22.98 9.93
C ILE A 189 1.23 23.08 10.34
N ALA A 190 0.31 23.09 9.37
CA ALA A 190 -1.13 23.15 9.65
C ALA A 190 -1.59 21.93 10.47
N TYR A 191 -1.06 20.75 10.19
CA TYR A 191 -1.31 19.53 10.95
C TYR A 191 -0.85 19.66 12.41
N VAL A 192 0.40 20.02 12.62
CA VAL A 192 0.98 20.16 13.95
C VAL A 192 0.23 21.23 14.76
N VAL A 193 -0.01 22.40 14.17
CA VAL A 193 -0.73 23.50 14.83
C VAL A 193 -2.16 23.10 15.19
N THR A 194 -2.86 22.41 14.28
CA THR A 194 -4.24 21.96 14.54
C THR A 194 -4.29 20.97 15.70
N TYR A 195 -3.46 19.93 15.68
CA TYR A 195 -3.44 18.93 16.74
C TYR A 195 -2.92 19.49 18.07
N TRP A 196 -1.98 20.41 18.04
CA TRP A 196 -1.54 21.13 19.23
C TRP A 196 -2.68 21.97 19.86
N ARG A 197 -3.48 22.68 19.04
CA ARG A 197 -4.66 23.41 19.51
C ARG A 197 -5.73 22.49 20.10
N LEU A 198 -6.01 21.36 19.44
CA LEU A 198 -6.95 20.36 19.94
C LEU A 198 -6.49 19.76 21.28
N ALA A 199 -5.20 19.50 21.42
CA ALA A 199 -4.63 19.00 22.67
C ALA A 199 -4.74 20.04 23.81
N ARG A 200 -4.45 21.31 23.52
CA ARG A 200 -4.60 22.41 24.51
C ARG A 200 -6.04 22.63 24.97
N ARG A 201 -7.01 22.35 24.11
CA ARG A 201 -8.45 22.42 24.44
C ARG A 201 -8.95 21.18 25.17
N GLY A 202 -8.12 20.15 25.33
CA GLY A 202 -8.53 18.87 25.91
C GLY A 202 -9.40 18.01 24.99
N GLU A 203 -9.57 18.42 23.72
CA GLU A 203 -10.39 17.71 22.74
C GLU A 203 -9.65 16.49 22.12
N TRP A 204 -8.34 16.45 22.26
CA TRP A 204 -7.47 15.38 21.73
C TRP A 204 -6.36 15.02 22.72
N LYS A 205 -6.17 13.72 22.94
CA LYS A 205 -5.06 13.18 23.73
C LYS A 205 -4.07 12.52 22.77
N PRO A 206 -2.78 12.93 22.75
CA PRO A 206 -1.80 12.38 21.82
C PRO A 206 -1.68 10.85 21.88
N PRO A 207 -2.11 10.11 20.86
CA PRO A 207 -1.94 8.66 20.81
C PRO A 207 -0.53 8.34 20.31
N TRP A 208 0.39 8.08 21.21
CA TRP A 208 1.82 7.89 20.90
C TRP A 208 2.09 6.81 19.85
N LEU A 209 1.27 5.76 19.79
CA LEU A 209 1.41 4.71 18.77
C LEU A 209 1.10 5.25 17.37
N LYS A 210 0.08 6.10 17.22
CA LYS A 210 -0.19 6.84 15.96
C LYS A 210 0.98 7.75 15.60
N ILE A 211 1.44 8.56 16.56
CA ILE A 211 2.50 9.53 16.32
C ILE A 211 3.77 8.82 15.87
N TRP A 212 4.16 7.74 16.55
CA TRP A 212 5.29 6.91 16.16
C TRP A 212 5.13 6.33 14.76
N LEU A 213 3.99 5.71 14.46
CA LEU A 213 3.73 5.12 13.15
C LEU A 213 3.86 6.16 12.03
N VAL A 214 3.18 7.30 12.18
CA VAL A 214 3.19 8.37 11.17
C VAL A 214 4.58 8.97 11.00
N ALA A 215 5.29 9.22 12.10
CA ALA A 215 6.64 9.79 12.06
C ALA A 215 7.66 8.82 11.44
N SER A 216 7.68 7.55 11.86
CA SER A 216 8.60 6.54 11.33
C SER A 216 8.33 6.25 9.85
N THR A 217 7.07 6.08 9.46
CA THR A 217 6.70 5.84 8.06
C THR A 217 7.01 7.07 7.20
N GLY A 218 6.68 8.28 7.66
CA GLY A 218 6.98 9.51 6.94
C GLY A 218 8.49 9.74 6.76
N PHE A 219 9.28 9.49 7.81
CA PHE A 219 10.74 9.54 7.73
C PHE A 219 11.30 8.56 6.70
N VAL A 220 10.87 7.30 6.77
CA VAL A 220 11.31 6.26 5.84
C VAL A 220 10.88 6.60 4.42
N SER A 221 9.65 7.06 4.20
CA SER A 221 9.16 7.46 2.88
C SER A 221 9.98 8.62 2.28
N ILE A 222 10.24 9.68 3.07
CA ILE A 222 11.04 10.82 2.62
C ILE A 222 12.46 10.37 2.27
N TYR A 223 13.12 9.65 3.19
CA TYR A 223 14.49 9.17 2.96
C TYR A 223 14.54 8.28 1.70
N THR A 224 13.59 7.38 1.56
CA THR A 224 13.61 6.33 0.55
C THR A 224 13.30 6.87 -0.84
N TRP A 225 12.14 7.50 -1.04
CA TRP A 225 11.70 7.98 -2.35
C TRP A 225 12.47 9.20 -2.85
N ALA A 226 12.89 10.09 -1.95
CA ALA A 226 13.56 11.31 -2.36
C ALA A 226 15.05 11.15 -2.65
N PHE A 227 15.73 10.16 -2.03
CA PHE A 227 17.19 10.11 -2.03
C PHE A 227 17.81 8.78 -2.49
N ASN A 228 17.01 7.75 -2.74
CA ASN A 228 17.54 6.44 -3.15
C ASN A 228 17.14 6.09 -4.59
N SER A 229 17.84 5.11 -5.17
CA SER A 229 17.46 4.53 -6.45
C SER A 229 16.10 3.82 -6.38
N TRP A 230 15.44 3.70 -7.52
CA TRP A 230 14.15 3.03 -7.64
C TRP A 230 14.12 1.66 -6.96
N GLY A 231 15.03 0.75 -7.31
CA GLY A 231 15.02 -0.63 -6.78
C GLY A 231 15.11 -0.67 -5.24
N GLN A 232 16.01 0.15 -4.65
CA GLN A 232 16.14 0.23 -3.20
C GLN A 232 14.91 0.87 -2.54
N ALA A 233 14.39 1.93 -3.14
CA ALA A 233 13.20 2.61 -2.65
C ALA A 233 11.98 1.69 -2.69
N PHE A 234 11.81 1.01 -3.80
CA PHE A 234 10.71 0.09 -4.04
C PHE A 234 10.74 -1.09 -3.06
N LEU A 235 11.94 -1.69 -2.82
CA LEU A 235 12.10 -2.73 -1.80
C LEU A 235 11.66 -2.25 -0.43
N ILE A 236 12.23 -1.16 0.07
CA ILE A 236 12.01 -0.70 1.46
C ILE A 236 10.53 -0.38 1.68
N MET A 237 9.93 0.40 0.77
CA MET A 237 8.56 0.86 0.93
C MET A 237 7.55 -0.28 0.81
N ASN A 238 7.75 -1.19 -0.14
CA ASN A 238 6.84 -2.32 -0.31
C ASN A 238 7.06 -3.41 0.74
N LEU A 239 8.27 -3.59 1.26
CA LEU A 239 8.53 -4.63 2.25
C LEU A 239 7.76 -4.39 3.56
N PHE A 240 7.85 -3.18 4.15
CA PHE A 240 7.09 -2.95 5.38
C PHE A 240 5.58 -2.90 5.13
N HIS A 241 5.16 -2.33 3.99
CA HIS A 241 3.76 -2.31 3.58
C HIS A 241 3.20 -3.74 3.47
N ALA A 242 3.90 -4.62 2.75
CA ALA A 242 3.53 -6.01 2.58
C ALA A 242 3.46 -6.77 3.91
N VAL A 243 4.46 -6.62 4.77
CA VAL A 243 4.47 -7.30 6.08
C VAL A 243 3.37 -6.79 7.00
N GLN A 244 3.12 -5.49 7.03
CA GLN A 244 1.98 -4.93 7.76
C GLN A 244 0.66 -5.53 7.29
N TYR A 245 0.48 -5.62 5.96
CA TYR A 245 -0.73 -6.16 5.37
C TYR A 245 -0.92 -7.66 5.65
N LEU A 246 0.11 -8.46 5.41
CA LEU A 246 0.08 -9.90 5.69
C LEU A 246 -0.23 -10.19 7.17
N ALA A 247 0.38 -9.43 8.06
CA ALA A 247 0.12 -9.54 9.50
C ALA A 247 -1.31 -9.13 9.86
N LEU A 248 -1.87 -8.08 9.25
CA LEU A 248 -3.26 -7.65 9.45
C LEU A 248 -4.23 -8.71 8.97
N VAL A 249 -4.05 -9.23 7.75
CA VAL A 249 -4.90 -10.30 7.21
C VAL A 249 -4.87 -11.53 8.13
N TRP A 250 -3.68 -11.94 8.57
CA TRP A 250 -3.56 -13.05 9.51
C TRP A 250 -4.26 -12.78 10.84
N ALA A 251 -4.07 -11.61 11.42
CA ALA A 251 -4.69 -11.23 12.68
C ALA A 251 -6.23 -11.28 12.62
N MET A 252 -6.80 -10.84 11.51
CA MET A 252 -8.25 -10.76 11.31
C MET A 252 -8.87 -12.07 10.84
N GLU A 253 -8.18 -12.83 10.00
CA GLU A 253 -8.74 -13.97 9.28
C GLU A 253 -8.16 -15.32 9.72
N GLY A 254 -7.04 -15.36 10.41
CA GLY A 254 -6.31 -16.58 10.74
C GLY A 254 -7.15 -17.62 11.48
N LYS A 255 -7.95 -17.20 12.47
CA LYS A 255 -8.87 -18.10 13.20
C LYS A 255 -9.94 -18.70 12.27
N ARG A 256 -10.46 -17.92 11.33
CA ARG A 256 -11.45 -18.39 10.38
C ARG A 256 -10.82 -19.35 9.37
N ILE A 257 -9.64 -19.01 8.84
CA ILE A 257 -8.89 -19.90 7.95
C ILE A 257 -8.66 -21.24 8.65
N ALA A 258 -8.16 -21.25 9.89
CA ALA A 258 -7.94 -22.45 10.69
C ALA A 258 -9.22 -23.31 10.84
N LYS A 259 -10.37 -22.67 11.11
CA LYS A 259 -11.65 -23.35 11.19
C LYS A 259 -12.10 -23.95 9.85
N THR A 260 -11.85 -23.23 8.75
CA THR A 260 -12.24 -23.66 7.41
C THR A 260 -11.44 -24.88 6.93
N ILE A 261 -10.12 -24.84 7.11
CA ILE A 261 -9.22 -25.93 6.68
C ILE A 261 -9.07 -27.03 7.74
N ARG A 262 -9.65 -26.83 8.94
CA ARG A 262 -9.64 -27.78 10.07
C ARG A 262 -8.25 -28.16 10.55
N LEU A 263 -7.31 -27.22 10.53
CA LEU A 263 -5.93 -27.41 10.97
C LEU A 263 -5.60 -26.55 12.20
N PRO A 264 -4.64 -26.97 13.04
CA PRO A 264 -4.15 -26.15 14.14
C PRO A 264 -3.60 -24.80 13.65
N SER A 265 -3.75 -23.74 14.45
CA SER A 265 -3.38 -22.36 14.05
C SER A 265 -1.94 -22.22 13.56
N ARG A 266 -0.98 -22.96 14.14
CA ARG A 266 0.44 -22.93 13.70
C ARG A 266 0.61 -23.49 12.29
N VAL A 267 -0.04 -24.62 11.99
CA VAL A 267 -0.03 -25.23 10.64
C VAL A 267 -0.76 -24.35 9.64
N THR A 268 -1.87 -23.75 10.08
CA THR A 268 -2.64 -22.79 9.27
C THR A 268 -1.83 -21.55 8.91
N LEU A 269 -1.00 -21.02 9.83
CA LEU A 269 -0.09 -19.92 9.52
C LEU A 269 0.92 -20.33 8.45
N GLY A 270 1.50 -21.52 8.58
CA GLY A 270 2.40 -22.07 7.54
C GLY A 270 1.71 -22.21 6.19
N PHE A 271 0.49 -22.72 6.15
CA PHE A 271 -0.32 -22.80 4.92
C PHE A 271 -0.61 -21.42 4.32
N TYR A 272 -1.02 -20.45 5.14
CA TYR A 272 -1.28 -19.08 4.71
C TYR A 272 -0.04 -18.44 4.07
N LEU A 273 1.09 -18.48 4.78
CA LEU A 273 2.34 -17.90 4.27
C LEU A 273 2.83 -18.65 3.02
N ALA A 274 2.80 -19.98 3.03
CA ALA A 274 3.21 -20.77 1.86
C ALA A 274 2.36 -20.46 0.63
N SER A 275 1.05 -20.30 0.78
CA SER A 275 0.16 -20.01 -0.36
C SER A 275 0.40 -18.62 -0.97
N VAL A 276 0.58 -17.58 -0.14
CA VAL A 276 0.86 -16.23 -0.67
C VAL A 276 2.26 -16.12 -1.25
N LEU A 277 3.27 -16.73 -0.63
CA LEU A 277 4.64 -16.76 -1.15
C LEU A 277 4.74 -17.59 -2.43
N ALA A 278 4.05 -18.74 -2.51
CA ALA A 278 4.00 -19.53 -3.73
C ALA A 278 3.42 -18.74 -4.91
N TYR A 279 2.38 -17.93 -4.68
CA TYR A 279 1.87 -17.03 -5.71
C TYR A 279 2.93 -15.98 -6.09
N GLY A 280 3.59 -15.34 -5.13
CA GLY A 280 4.64 -14.37 -5.40
C GLY A 280 5.81 -14.95 -6.21
N ILE A 281 6.27 -16.15 -5.84
CA ILE A 281 7.32 -16.87 -6.56
C ILE A 281 6.84 -17.24 -7.98
N ALA A 282 5.61 -17.75 -8.12
CA ALA A 282 5.06 -18.10 -9.43
C ALA A 282 5.01 -16.88 -10.37
N VAL A 283 4.58 -15.74 -9.88
CA VAL A 283 4.55 -14.49 -10.69
C VAL A 283 5.96 -14.07 -11.12
N GLN A 284 6.95 -14.18 -10.24
CA GLN A 284 8.35 -13.83 -10.59
C GLN A 284 8.99 -14.86 -11.55
N ALA A 285 8.49 -16.08 -11.57
CA ALA A 285 8.96 -17.13 -12.48
C ALA A 285 8.20 -17.16 -13.82
N LEU A 286 7.06 -16.45 -13.92
CA LEU A 286 6.29 -16.38 -15.16
C LEU A 286 6.98 -15.45 -16.16
N ASP A 287 6.95 -15.90 -17.41
CA ASP A 287 7.38 -15.08 -18.54
C ASP A 287 6.37 -13.93 -18.74
N ALA A 288 6.85 -12.69 -18.60
CA ALA A 288 6.04 -11.47 -18.75
C ALA A 288 5.46 -11.32 -20.18
N ASP A 289 6.05 -12.01 -21.16
CA ASP A 289 5.59 -12.00 -22.56
C ASP A 289 4.26 -12.77 -22.74
N ILE A 290 3.85 -13.56 -21.75
CA ILE A 290 2.56 -14.24 -21.80
C ILE A 290 1.46 -13.30 -21.30
N THR A 291 0.90 -12.50 -22.21
CA THR A 291 -0.11 -11.48 -21.94
C THR A 291 -1.26 -11.95 -21.03
N VAL A 292 -1.75 -13.19 -21.23
CA VAL A 292 -2.85 -13.75 -20.43
C VAL A 292 -2.47 -13.90 -18.95
N LEU A 293 -1.24 -14.38 -18.66
CA LEU A 293 -0.75 -14.57 -17.29
C LEU A 293 -0.40 -13.24 -16.66
N TRP A 294 0.27 -12.34 -17.40
CA TRP A 294 0.54 -10.98 -16.93
C TRP A 294 -0.75 -10.24 -16.59
N ALA A 295 -1.81 -10.36 -17.39
CA ALA A 295 -3.10 -9.76 -17.13
C ALA A 295 -3.74 -10.25 -15.80
N ILE A 296 -3.51 -11.52 -15.40
CA ILE A 296 -3.96 -12.02 -14.10
C ILE A 296 -3.27 -11.25 -12.96
N THR A 297 -1.96 -11.08 -13.05
CA THR A 297 -1.20 -10.36 -12.00
C THR A 297 -1.64 -8.90 -11.90
N MET A 298 -1.89 -8.25 -13.04
CA MET A 298 -2.39 -6.88 -13.09
C MET A 298 -3.80 -6.77 -12.46
N VAL A 299 -4.69 -7.71 -12.76
CA VAL A 299 -6.02 -7.76 -12.13
C VAL A 299 -5.90 -7.96 -10.62
N VAL A 300 -5.04 -8.85 -10.14
CA VAL A 300 -4.83 -9.07 -8.70
C VAL A 300 -4.38 -7.76 -8.04
N SER A 301 -3.44 -7.03 -8.64
CA SER A 301 -2.94 -5.75 -8.12
C SER A 301 -4.05 -4.69 -8.03
N LEU A 302 -4.75 -4.43 -9.13
CA LEU A 302 -5.82 -3.44 -9.17
C LEU A 302 -7.00 -3.80 -8.25
N MET A 303 -7.33 -5.09 -8.17
CA MET A 303 -8.39 -5.57 -7.26
C MET A 303 -7.98 -5.46 -5.80
N HIS A 304 -6.72 -5.72 -5.45
CA HIS A 304 -6.22 -5.51 -4.10
C HIS A 304 -6.44 -4.06 -3.67
N PHE A 305 -5.96 -3.09 -4.46
CA PHE A 305 -6.12 -1.66 -4.14
C PHE A 305 -7.58 -1.26 -4.01
N TRP A 306 -8.43 -1.77 -4.91
CA TRP A 306 -9.85 -1.45 -4.89
C TRP A 306 -10.58 -2.09 -3.71
N TYR A 307 -10.31 -3.37 -3.43
CA TYR A 307 -11.01 -4.08 -2.35
C TYR A 307 -10.69 -3.48 -0.99
N ASP A 308 -9.48 -3.06 -0.75
CA ASP A 308 -9.07 -2.47 0.51
C ASP A 308 -9.86 -1.19 0.86
N ALA A 309 -10.34 -0.47 -0.13
CA ALA A 309 -11.19 0.69 0.09
C ALA A 309 -12.51 0.37 0.82
N PHE A 310 -12.99 -0.88 0.79
CA PHE A 310 -14.29 -1.25 1.38
C PHE A 310 -14.31 -2.51 2.24
N VAL A 311 -13.29 -3.38 2.20
CA VAL A 311 -13.26 -4.59 3.02
C VAL A 311 -12.70 -4.36 4.43
N TRP A 312 -12.05 -3.22 4.69
CA TRP A 312 -11.43 -2.82 5.94
C TRP A 312 -12.14 -1.64 6.63
N SER A 313 -13.44 -1.52 6.49
CA SER A 313 -14.17 -0.36 7.00
C SER A 313 -14.25 -0.34 8.52
N VAL A 314 -13.53 0.59 9.15
CA VAL A 314 -13.65 0.90 10.59
C VAL A 314 -15.07 1.36 10.96
N ARG A 315 -15.74 2.10 10.06
CA ARG A 315 -17.12 2.57 10.28
C ARG A 315 -18.14 1.43 10.32
N ARG A 316 -17.87 0.33 9.61
CA ARG A 316 -18.73 -0.86 9.57
C ARG A 316 -18.31 -1.93 10.55
N ALA A 317 -17.41 -1.61 11.49
CA ALA A 317 -16.84 -2.55 12.46
C ALA A 317 -16.26 -3.83 11.81
N GLN A 318 -15.63 -3.66 10.63
CA GLN A 318 -14.99 -4.76 9.90
C GLN A 318 -13.54 -4.98 10.36
N VAL A 319 -13.01 -4.03 11.13
CA VAL A 319 -11.68 -4.08 11.77
C VAL A 319 -11.79 -3.75 13.25
#